data_f3fc8498d1ab8ab2c1fd1c703102dc36
#
_entry.id   f3fc8498d1ab8ab2c1fd1c703102dc36
#
_cell.length_a   1.000
_cell.length_b   1.000
_cell.length_c   1.000
_cell.angle_alpha   90.00
_cell.angle_beta   90.00
_cell.angle_gamma   90.00
#
_symmetry.space_group_name_H-M   'P 1'
#
loop_
_entity.id
_entity.type
_entity.pdbx_description
1 polymer ?
#
loop_
_entity_poly.entity_id
_entity_poly.type
_entity_poly.pdbx_seq_one_letter_code
_entity_poly.pdbx_strand_id
1 'polypeptide(L)'
;MKEQLRRLPWKLIFILALVQLCRPILSTAGFFDGFRPQGPIVATALIALIWVGAAVIGDVREPVKVLAMAGATYAVIGVAMAVLLQTFFTWSPEETASIPLLLTAGLIGGVVVNVIWGVLLGFVATGIKKVAKGKLRRMKKSSV
;
A
#
# COMPACT_ATOMS: atom_id res chain seq x y z
N MET A 1 13.00 0.54 -19.86
CA MET A 1 12.11 0.98 -18.80
C MET A 1 10.62 0.73 -19.11
N LYS A 2 10.12 1.07 -20.30
CA LYS A 2 8.70 0.83 -20.70
C LYS A 2 8.28 -0.65 -20.70
N GLU A 3 9.14 -1.58 -21.12
CA GLU A 3 8.81 -3.02 -21.12
C GLU A 3 8.71 -3.63 -19.73
N GLN A 4 9.48 -3.16 -18.77
CA GLN A 4 9.41 -3.66 -17.38
C GLN A 4 8.09 -3.25 -16.69
N LEU A 5 7.61 -2.03 -16.95
CA LEU A 5 6.32 -1.55 -16.46
C LEU A 5 5.14 -2.35 -17.05
N ARG A 6 5.28 -2.79 -18.31
CA ARG A 6 4.24 -3.57 -19.01
C ARG A 6 4.06 -4.99 -18.47
N ARG A 7 5.08 -5.53 -17.79
CA ARG A 7 5.06 -6.88 -17.18
C ARG A 7 4.57 -6.89 -15.72
N LEU A 8 4.27 -5.73 -15.14
CA LEU A 8 3.75 -5.63 -13.80
C LEU A 8 2.28 -6.09 -13.74
N PRO A 9 1.88 -6.79 -12.70
CA PRO A 9 0.48 -7.20 -12.51
C PRO A 9 -0.36 -6.01 -12.03
N TRP A 10 -0.72 -5.12 -12.94
CA TRP A 10 -1.45 -3.88 -12.65
C TRP A 10 -2.74 -4.12 -11.88
N LYS A 11 -3.46 -5.20 -12.18
CA LYS A 11 -4.69 -5.57 -11.43
C LYS A 11 -4.39 -5.75 -9.95
N LEU A 12 -3.29 -6.46 -9.62
CA LEU A 12 -2.88 -6.66 -8.23
C LEU A 12 -2.48 -5.34 -7.56
N ILE A 13 -1.72 -4.49 -8.26
CA ILE A 13 -1.29 -3.18 -7.77
C ILE A 13 -2.51 -2.33 -7.39
N PHE A 14 -3.51 -2.24 -8.26
CA PHE A 14 -4.73 -1.48 -7.99
C PHE A 14 -5.54 -2.07 -6.83
N ILE A 15 -5.69 -3.40 -6.77
CA ILE A 15 -6.41 -4.06 -5.67
C ILE A 15 -5.73 -3.76 -4.33
N LEU A 16 -4.40 -3.86 -4.26
CA LEU A 16 -3.65 -3.58 -3.03
C LEU A 16 -3.76 -2.09 -2.63
N ALA A 17 -3.70 -1.17 -3.60
CA ALA A 17 -3.90 0.24 -3.35
C ALA A 17 -5.31 0.54 -2.80
N LEU A 18 -6.34 -0.10 -3.36
CA LEU A 18 -7.73 0.03 -2.88
C LEU A 18 -7.91 -0.54 -1.47
N VAL A 19 -7.29 -1.68 -1.17
CA VAL A 19 -7.31 -2.24 0.20
C VAL A 19 -6.73 -1.26 1.21
N GLN A 20 -5.67 -0.55 0.85
CA GLN A 20 -5.08 0.45 1.74
C GLN A 20 -5.99 1.67 1.96
N LEU A 21 -6.84 2.03 0.99
CA LEU A 21 -7.82 3.12 1.13
C LEU A 21 -8.89 2.82 2.20
N CYS A 22 -9.13 1.57 2.54
CA CYS A 22 -10.06 1.24 3.62
C CYS A 22 -9.67 1.89 4.96
N ARG A 23 -8.36 2.04 5.24
CA ARG A 23 -7.87 2.64 6.49
C ARG A 23 -8.29 4.11 6.65
N PRO A 24 -8.00 5.03 5.73
CA PRO A 24 -8.46 6.42 5.86
C PRO A 24 -9.98 6.52 5.85
N ILE A 25 -10.69 5.74 5.06
CA ILE A 25 -12.16 5.72 5.02
C ILE A 25 -12.73 5.33 6.39
N LEU A 26 -12.25 4.24 6.99
CA LEU A 26 -12.67 3.83 8.34
C LEU A 26 -12.29 4.84 9.42
N SER A 27 -11.16 5.52 9.26
CA SER A 27 -10.71 6.55 10.19
C SER A 27 -11.62 7.79 10.13
N THR A 28 -11.98 8.25 8.94
CA THR A 28 -12.89 9.40 8.76
C THR A 28 -14.33 9.08 9.16
N ALA A 29 -14.74 7.82 9.03
CA ALA A 29 -16.04 7.35 9.50
C ALA A 29 -16.13 7.20 11.04
N GLY A 30 -15.06 7.53 11.79
CA GLY A 30 -15.04 7.43 13.25
C GLY A 30 -14.93 6.01 13.80
N PHE A 31 -14.70 5.01 12.92
CA PHE A 31 -14.66 3.60 13.35
C PHE A 31 -13.61 3.31 14.42
N PHE A 32 -12.52 4.08 14.45
CA PHE A 32 -11.43 3.90 15.40
C PHE A 32 -11.52 4.79 16.64
N ASP A 33 -12.55 5.62 16.80
CA ASP A 33 -12.60 6.62 17.87
C ASP A 33 -12.63 5.98 19.26
N GLY A 34 -13.29 4.82 19.41
CA GLY A 34 -13.31 4.06 20.67
C GLY A 34 -12.06 3.21 20.93
N PHE A 35 -11.14 3.07 19.94
CA PHE A 35 -9.98 2.17 20.01
C PHE A 35 -8.67 2.86 19.65
N ARG A 36 -8.56 4.18 19.83
CA ARG A 36 -7.32 4.93 19.59
C ARG A 36 -6.34 4.71 20.76
N PRO A 37 -5.04 4.50 20.48
CA PRO A 37 -4.36 4.46 19.17
C PRO A 37 -4.32 3.07 18.52
N GLN A 38 -4.85 2.02 19.15
CA GLN A 38 -4.66 0.62 18.74
C GLN A 38 -5.35 0.30 17.39
N GLY A 39 -6.55 0.82 17.15
CA GLY A 39 -7.33 0.54 15.95
C GLY A 39 -6.58 0.83 14.64
N PRO A 40 -6.03 2.03 14.44
CA PRO A 40 -5.23 2.35 13.25
C PRO A 40 -3.96 1.50 13.10
N ILE A 41 -3.34 1.08 14.22
CA ILE A 41 -2.14 0.22 14.20
C ILE A 41 -2.51 -1.18 13.72
N VAL A 42 -3.58 -1.77 14.27
CA VAL A 42 -4.08 -3.08 13.86
C VAL A 42 -4.50 -3.08 12.39
N ALA A 43 -5.23 -2.06 11.94
CA ALA A 43 -5.61 -1.92 10.55
C ALA A 43 -4.39 -1.87 9.62
N THR A 44 -3.35 -1.12 9.99
CA THR A 44 -2.10 -1.07 9.22
C THR A 44 -1.39 -2.42 9.18
N ALA A 45 -1.35 -3.15 10.29
CA ALA A 45 -0.74 -4.48 10.36
C ALA A 45 -1.51 -5.49 9.49
N LEU A 46 -2.84 -5.45 9.50
CA LEU A 46 -3.68 -6.30 8.64
C LEU A 46 -3.45 -6.00 7.15
N ILE A 47 -3.40 -4.73 6.77
CA ILE A 47 -3.09 -4.33 5.40
C ILE A 47 -1.69 -4.83 4.99
N ALA A 48 -0.69 -4.70 5.86
CA ALA A 48 0.66 -5.20 5.61
C ALA A 48 0.67 -6.72 5.39
N LEU A 49 -0.07 -7.48 6.20
CA LEU A 49 -0.22 -8.92 6.04
C LEU A 49 -0.89 -9.29 4.71
N ILE A 50 -1.95 -8.57 4.32
CA ILE A 50 -2.62 -8.77 3.03
C ILE A 50 -1.65 -8.51 1.88
N TRP A 51 -0.88 -7.42 1.92
CA TRP A 51 0.09 -7.06 0.89
C TRP A 51 1.19 -8.12 0.74
N VAL A 52 1.80 -8.53 1.86
CA VAL A 52 2.83 -9.57 1.88
C VAL A 52 2.24 -10.91 1.44
N GLY A 53 1.08 -11.28 1.97
CA GLY A 53 0.39 -12.52 1.61
C GLY A 53 0.07 -12.60 0.11
N ALA A 54 -0.50 -11.53 -0.46
CA ALA A 54 -0.80 -11.46 -1.89
C ALA A 54 0.46 -11.56 -2.76
N ALA A 55 1.57 -10.95 -2.35
CA ALA A 55 2.84 -11.02 -3.08
C ALA A 55 3.49 -12.41 -3.00
N VAL A 56 3.32 -13.13 -1.88
CA VAL A 56 3.87 -14.48 -1.67
C VAL A 56 3.00 -15.52 -2.38
N ILE A 57 1.69 -15.52 -2.14
CA ILE A 57 0.74 -16.51 -2.69
C ILE A 57 0.59 -16.33 -4.21
N GLY A 58 0.52 -15.09 -4.69
CA GLY A 58 0.45 -14.76 -6.11
C GLY A 58 1.73 -15.01 -6.89
N ASP A 59 2.74 -15.60 -6.27
CA ASP A 59 4.08 -15.87 -6.84
C ASP A 59 4.66 -14.71 -7.66
N VAL A 60 4.47 -13.49 -7.17
CA VAL A 60 4.93 -12.26 -7.82
C VAL A 60 6.46 -12.33 -8.01
N ARG A 61 6.94 -12.16 -9.25
CA ARG A 61 8.38 -12.27 -9.58
C ARG A 61 9.23 -11.22 -8.87
N GLU A 62 8.74 -9.98 -8.78
CA GLU A 62 9.44 -8.84 -8.21
C GLU A 62 8.59 -8.16 -7.12
N PRO A 63 8.46 -8.78 -5.91
CA PRO A 63 7.58 -8.28 -4.85
C PRO A 63 7.88 -6.83 -4.46
N VAL A 64 9.16 -6.46 -4.39
CA VAL A 64 9.60 -5.10 -4.03
C VAL A 64 9.03 -4.06 -4.99
N LYS A 65 9.16 -4.29 -6.31
CA LYS A 65 8.65 -3.34 -7.31
C LYS A 65 7.13 -3.25 -7.29
N VAL A 66 6.45 -4.39 -7.18
CA VAL A 66 4.98 -4.44 -7.18
C VAL A 66 4.40 -3.72 -5.96
N LEU A 67 4.95 -3.98 -4.76
CA LEU A 67 4.47 -3.34 -3.54
C LEU A 67 4.88 -1.86 -3.46
N ALA A 68 6.03 -1.46 -3.97
CA ALA A 68 6.41 -0.06 -4.12
C ALA A 68 5.44 0.69 -5.05
N MET A 69 5.09 0.11 -6.19
CA MET A 69 4.11 0.67 -7.12
C MET A 69 2.70 0.72 -6.52
N ALA A 70 2.29 -0.27 -5.74
CA ALA A 70 1.02 -0.24 -5.02
C ALA A 70 0.98 0.93 -4.01
N GLY A 71 2.07 1.16 -3.27
CA GLY A 71 2.21 2.31 -2.38
C GLY A 71 2.14 3.65 -3.11
N ALA A 72 2.83 3.79 -4.24
CA ALA A 72 2.76 4.99 -5.07
C ALA A 72 1.34 5.23 -5.61
N THR A 73 0.70 4.18 -6.14
CA THR A 73 -0.67 4.24 -6.65
C THR A 73 -1.66 4.64 -5.56
N TYR A 74 -1.54 4.06 -4.36
CA TYR A 74 -2.34 4.45 -3.21
C TYR A 74 -2.17 5.92 -2.85
N ALA A 75 -0.93 6.43 -2.82
CA ALA A 75 -0.68 7.82 -2.48
C ALA A 75 -1.34 8.78 -3.48
N VAL A 76 -1.24 8.49 -4.78
CA VAL A 76 -1.89 9.31 -5.82
C VAL A 76 -3.42 9.29 -5.66
N ILE A 77 -4.02 8.11 -5.51
CA ILE A 77 -5.47 7.98 -5.33
C ILE A 77 -5.91 8.66 -4.03
N GLY A 78 -5.15 8.48 -2.93
CA GLY A 78 -5.44 9.06 -1.63
C GLY A 78 -5.44 10.60 -1.65
N VAL A 79 -4.45 11.21 -2.30
CA VAL A 79 -4.40 12.67 -2.47
C VAL A 79 -5.54 13.15 -3.37
N ALA A 80 -5.80 12.48 -4.50
CA ALA A 80 -6.92 12.83 -5.37
C ALA A 80 -8.26 12.78 -4.61
N MET A 81 -8.45 11.75 -3.79
CA MET A 81 -9.65 11.58 -2.97
C MET A 81 -9.75 12.68 -1.89
N ALA A 82 -8.63 13.02 -1.23
CA ALA A 82 -8.59 14.09 -0.24
C ALA A 82 -8.98 15.45 -0.86
N VAL A 83 -8.42 15.76 -2.04
CA VAL A 83 -8.75 16.99 -2.77
C VAL A 83 -10.22 17.01 -3.18
N LEU A 84 -10.76 15.93 -3.71
CA LEU A 84 -12.16 15.82 -4.07
C LEU A 84 -13.07 16.03 -2.86
N LEU A 85 -12.80 15.36 -1.74
CA LEU A 85 -13.57 15.51 -0.52
C LEU A 85 -13.50 16.95 0.00
N GLN A 86 -12.33 17.57 0.02
CA GLN A 86 -12.16 18.95 0.43
C GLN A 86 -12.93 19.91 -0.49
N THR A 87 -12.90 19.70 -1.80
CA THR A 87 -13.61 20.55 -2.77
C THR A 87 -15.13 20.47 -2.63
N PHE A 88 -15.67 19.28 -2.32
CA PHE A 88 -17.11 19.07 -2.26
C PHE A 88 -17.73 19.31 -0.87
N PHE A 89 -16.95 19.15 0.20
CA PHE A 89 -17.48 19.17 1.57
C PHE A 89 -17.02 20.37 2.40
N THR A 90 -16.02 21.16 1.93
CA THR A 90 -15.56 22.36 2.62
C THR A 90 -15.94 23.62 1.84
N TRP A 91 -16.70 24.51 2.49
CA TRP A 91 -17.18 25.77 1.89
C TRP A 91 -16.41 27.00 2.38
N SER A 92 -15.35 26.83 3.17
CA SER A 92 -14.58 27.96 3.67
C SER A 92 -13.46 28.34 2.69
N PRO A 93 -13.29 29.64 2.38
CA PRO A 93 -12.21 30.11 1.51
C PRO A 93 -10.80 29.79 2.06
N GLU A 94 -10.64 29.77 3.39
CA GLU A 94 -9.39 29.46 4.06
C GLU A 94 -8.96 28.02 3.85
N GLU A 95 -9.91 27.07 3.88
CA GLU A 95 -9.65 25.65 3.63
C GLU A 95 -9.32 25.38 2.16
N THR A 96 -9.93 26.11 1.23
CA THR A 96 -9.63 26.01 -0.20
C THR A 96 -8.21 26.47 -0.52
N ALA A 97 -7.67 27.44 0.21
CA ALA A 97 -6.30 27.92 0.05
C ALA A 97 -5.24 26.84 0.41
N SER A 98 -5.59 25.81 1.17
CA SER A 98 -4.72 24.70 1.53
C SER A 98 -4.56 23.65 0.43
N ILE A 99 -5.41 23.63 -0.61
CA ILE A 99 -5.38 22.63 -1.70
C ILE A 99 -4.03 22.58 -2.43
N PRO A 100 -3.39 23.71 -2.81
CA PRO A 100 -2.07 23.64 -3.45
C PRO A 100 -1.00 23.00 -2.57
N LEU A 101 -1.03 23.26 -1.27
CA LEU A 101 -0.12 22.65 -0.30
C LEU A 101 -0.41 21.14 -0.16
N LEU A 102 -1.68 20.75 -0.11
CA LEU A 102 -2.10 19.35 -0.06
C LEU A 102 -1.63 18.59 -1.32
N LEU A 103 -1.78 19.20 -2.51
CA LEU A 103 -1.33 18.61 -3.77
C LEU A 103 0.19 18.46 -3.83
N THR A 104 0.95 19.47 -3.41
CA THR A 104 2.41 19.43 -3.52
C THR A 104 3.04 18.63 -2.40
N ALA A 105 2.87 19.04 -1.16
CA ALA A 105 3.49 18.39 0.01
C ALA A 105 2.84 17.03 0.29
N GLY A 106 1.51 16.92 0.17
CA GLY A 106 0.77 15.67 0.39
C GLY A 106 1.10 14.61 -0.66
N LEU A 107 1.20 15.00 -1.94
CA LEU A 107 1.56 14.08 -3.01
C LEU A 107 3.03 13.61 -2.87
N ILE A 108 3.97 14.54 -2.74
CA ILE A 108 5.40 14.21 -2.63
C ILE A 108 5.65 13.37 -1.37
N GLY A 109 5.23 13.87 -0.21
CA GLY A 109 5.42 13.16 1.07
C GLY A 109 4.67 11.84 1.11
N GLY A 110 3.43 11.82 0.65
CA GLY A 110 2.61 10.62 0.57
C GLY A 110 3.22 9.54 -0.33
N VAL A 111 3.69 9.92 -1.53
CA VAL A 111 4.35 8.98 -2.45
C VAL A 111 5.63 8.44 -1.83
N VAL A 112 6.51 9.30 -1.31
CA VAL A 112 7.78 8.87 -0.71
C VAL A 112 7.55 7.89 0.43
N VAL A 113 6.69 8.24 1.40
CA VAL A 113 6.41 7.38 2.56
C VAL A 113 5.80 6.05 2.15
N ASN A 114 4.81 6.06 1.25
CA ASN A 114 4.14 4.83 0.84
C ASN A 114 4.99 3.95 -0.08
N VAL A 115 5.87 4.53 -0.89
CA VAL A 115 6.87 3.76 -1.66
C VAL A 115 7.87 3.09 -0.72
N ILE A 116 8.41 3.82 0.28
CA ILE A 116 9.31 3.23 1.28
C ILE A 116 8.61 2.08 2.01
N TRP A 117 7.36 2.28 2.44
CA TRP A 117 6.55 1.24 3.07
C TRP A 117 6.38 0.01 2.17
N GLY A 118 6.01 0.21 0.91
CA GLY A 118 5.89 -0.87 -0.08
C GLY A 118 7.20 -1.61 -0.33
N VAL A 119 8.33 -0.90 -0.37
CA VAL A 119 9.68 -1.49 -0.48
C VAL A 119 9.99 -2.39 0.71
N LEU A 120 9.75 -1.91 1.94
CA LEU A 120 9.97 -2.69 3.16
C LEU A 120 9.15 -3.98 3.16
N LEU A 121 7.85 -3.89 2.86
CA LEU A 121 6.99 -5.08 2.75
C LEU A 121 7.42 -6.01 1.62
N GLY A 122 7.93 -5.47 0.52
CA GLY A 122 8.48 -6.23 -0.59
C GLY A 122 9.72 -7.04 -0.22
N PHE A 123 10.60 -6.49 0.62
CA PHE A 123 11.73 -7.24 1.18
C PHE A 123 11.27 -8.38 2.09
N VAL A 124 10.29 -8.14 2.95
CA VAL A 124 9.69 -9.17 3.80
C VAL A 124 9.11 -10.30 2.95
N ALA A 125 8.30 -9.99 1.93
CA ALA A 125 7.74 -10.97 1.01
C ALA A 125 8.82 -11.78 0.28
N THR A 126 9.89 -11.13 -0.16
CA THR A 126 11.04 -11.77 -0.82
C THR A 126 11.76 -12.74 0.14
N GLY A 127 11.96 -12.34 1.39
CA GLY A 127 12.53 -13.17 2.44
C GLY A 127 11.72 -14.44 2.69
N ILE A 128 10.41 -14.30 2.87
CA ILE A 128 9.49 -15.44 3.08
C ILE A 128 9.55 -16.40 1.89
N LYS A 129 9.52 -15.91 0.66
CA LYS A 129 9.62 -16.75 -0.55
C LYS A 129 10.94 -17.54 -0.62
N LYS A 130 12.06 -16.91 -0.25
CA LYS A 130 13.37 -17.59 -0.22
C LYS A 130 13.38 -18.72 0.81
N VAL A 131 12.88 -18.49 2.02
CA VAL A 131 12.80 -19.49 3.09
C VAL A 131 11.90 -20.66 2.67
N ALA A 132 10.71 -20.38 2.15
CA ALA A 132 9.77 -21.40 1.69
C ALA A 132 10.37 -22.29 0.58
N LYS A 133 11.02 -21.69 -0.43
CA LYS A 133 11.70 -22.45 -1.50
C LYS A 133 12.88 -23.29 -0.97
N GLY A 134 13.64 -22.78 0.00
CA GLY A 134 14.73 -23.51 0.63
C GLY A 134 14.25 -24.76 1.39
N LYS A 135 13.13 -24.64 2.12
CA LYS A 135 12.52 -25.75 2.86
C LYS A 135 12.00 -26.85 1.92
N LEU A 136 11.33 -26.47 0.85
CA LEU A 136 10.84 -27.42 -0.17
C LEU A 136 11.98 -28.21 -0.83
N ARG A 137 13.10 -27.56 -1.14
CA ARG A 137 14.28 -28.23 -1.72
C ARG A 137 14.90 -29.26 -0.75
N ARG A 138 14.96 -28.95 0.55
CA ARG A 138 15.48 -29.86 1.58
C ARG A 138 14.60 -31.10 1.73
N MET A 139 13.29 -30.94 1.80
CA MET A 139 12.34 -32.07 1.89
C MET A 139 12.44 -33.00 0.69
N LYS A 140 12.56 -32.45 -0.54
CA LYS A 140 12.72 -33.25 -1.75
C LYS A 140 14.04 -34.06 -1.77
N LYS A 141 15.10 -33.57 -1.11
CA LYS A 141 16.39 -34.24 -1.03
C LYS A 141 16.44 -35.37 0.03
N SER A 142 15.55 -35.29 1.03
CA SER A 142 15.47 -36.32 2.10
C SER A 142 14.52 -37.48 1.75
N SER A 143 13.76 -37.37 0.65
CA SER A 143 12.80 -38.38 0.17
C SER A 143 13.36 -39.26 -0.97
N VAL A 144 14.64 -39.08 -1.31
CA VAL A 144 15.44 -39.89 -2.25
C VAL A 144 16.54 -40.59 -1.50
#